data_52e52365fc128ad1dbc12f14fb864adf
#
_entry.id   52e52365fc128ad1dbc12f14fb864adf
#
_cell.length_a   1.000
_cell.length_b   1.000
_cell.length_c   1.000
_cell.angle_alpha   90.00
_cell.angle_beta   90.00
_cell.angle_gamma   90.00
#
_symmetry.space_group_name_H-M   'P 1'
#
loop_
_entity.id
_entity.type
_entity.pdbx_description
1 polymer ?
#
loop_
_entity_poly.entity_id
_entity_poly.type
_entity_poly.pdbx_seq_one_letter_code
_entity_poly.pdbx_strand_id
1 'polypeptide(L)'
;MDPISLGVVAVPHSYGADIVCGDLQPLGIHMNYGGGQSGFMATMDDPTYVLEFPSRLFGICRTNTEGEYAFADVAYDRTSFGHLRDKAKEYVGTQTALWGITAGVYLATMGPKGMEEVGETIMQNAQYAAQKLAALPNVSLRFSAPFFKEFVLDFNKTGKTVEEINKALLEQHIFGGKDLSRDFPALGQCAMYCVTEVHTKEDIDTLVSALSEIL
;
A
#
# COMPACT_ATOMS: atom_id res chain seq x y z
N MET A 1 1.16 5.03 0.39
CA MET A 1 0.20 4.75 -0.70
C MET A 1 0.46 3.35 -1.26
N ASP A 2 -0.59 2.60 -1.56
CA ASP A 2 -0.47 1.31 -2.25
C ASP A 2 -0.34 1.53 -3.77
N PRO A 3 0.70 1.03 -4.44
CA PRO A 3 0.91 1.27 -5.86
C PRO A 3 -0.12 0.60 -6.76
N ILE A 4 -0.76 -0.51 -6.32
CA ILE A 4 -1.81 -1.17 -7.11
C ILE A 4 -3.06 -0.28 -7.21
N SER A 5 -3.33 0.53 -6.19
CA SER A 5 -4.47 1.45 -6.22
C SER A 5 -4.41 2.44 -7.38
N LEU A 6 -3.20 2.74 -7.90
CA LEU A 6 -3.01 3.62 -9.06
C LEU A 6 -3.56 3.04 -10.38
N GLY A 7 -3.89 1.75 -10.41
CA GLY A 7 -4.60 1.16 -11.55
C GLY A 7 -6.08 1.58 -11.65
N VAL A 8 -6.67 2.04 -10.54
CA VAL A 8 -8.13 2.30 -10.45
C VAL A 8 -8.49 3.66 -9.84
N VAL A 9 -7.60 4.30 -9.10
CA VAL A 9 -7.86 5.63 -8.51
C VAL A 9 -7.07 6.71 -9.24
N ALA A 10 -7.57 7.94 -9.18
CA ALA A 10 -6.91 9.09 -9.75
C ALA A 10 -5.50 9.28 -9.15
N VAL A 11 -4.59 9.80 -9.96
CA VAL A 11 -3.22 10.09 -9.50
C VAL A 11 -3.22 11.13 -8.38
N PRO A 12 -2.45 10.93 -7.30
CA PRO A 12 -2.51 11.80 -6.11
C PRO A 12 -2.29 13.27 -6.36
N HIS A 13 -1.45 13.62 -7.33
CA HIS A 13 -1.25 15.01 -7.72
C HIS A 13 -2.54 15.69 -8.18
N SER A 14 -3.46 14.97 -8.83
CA SER A 14 -4.73 15.54 -9.33
C SER A 14 -5.68 16.01 -8.22
N TYR A 15 -5.48 15.54 -7.00
CA TYR A 15 -6.24 15.98 -5.82
C TYR A 15 -5.38 16.66 -4.75
N GLY A 16 -4.21 17.20 -5.14
CA GLY A 16 -3.44 18.15 -4.35
C GLY A 16 -2.29 17.56 -3.54
N ALA A 17 -1.83 16.34 -3.84
CA ALA A 17 -0.63 15.81 -3.19
C ALA A 17 0.64 16.40 -3.83
N ASP A 18 1.52 16.96 -3.02
CA ASP A 18 2.83 17.46 -3.43
C ASP A 18 3.89 16.36 -3.45
N ILE A 19 3.82 15.45 -2.47
CA ILE A 19 4.73 14.32 -2.31
C ILE A 19 3.92 13.05 -2.16
N VAL A 20 4.28 12.02 -2.91
CA VAL A 20 3.68 10.70 -2.84
C VAL A 20 4.74 9.69 -2.48
N CYS A 21 4.50 8.89 -1.45
CA CYS A 21 5.39 7.80 -1.08
C CYS A 21 4.61 6.52 -0.80
N GLY A 22 5.25 5.39 -0.98
CA GLY A 22 4.64 4.09 -0.76
C GLY A 22 5.64 2.96 -0.77
N ASP A 23 5.14 1.76 -0.54
CA ASP A 23 5.88 0.52 -0.55
C ASP A 23 5.76 -0.15 -1.93
N LEU A 24 6.83 -0.77 -2.41
CA LEU A 24 6.83 -1.53 -3.67
C LEU A 24 6.54 -3.02 -3.47
N GLN A 25 6.38 -3.49 -2.25
CA GLN A 25 6.18 -4.91 -1.97
C GLN A 25 4.97 -5.52 -2.71
N PRO A 26 3.83 -4.83 -2.89
CA PRO A 26 2.71 -5.33 -3.70
C PRO A 26 3.05 -5.57 -5.18
N LEU A 27 4.15 -5.02 -5.68
CA LEU A 27 4.59 -5.17 -7.07
C LEU A 27 5.54 -6.37 -7.25
N GLY A 28 5.16 -7.55 -6.75
CA GLY A 28 5.88 -8.81 -6.96
C GLY A 28 7.09 -9.01 -6.04
N ILE A 29 7.23 -8.24 -4.98
CA ILE A 29 8.32 -8.41 -4.02
C ILE A 29 7.83 -9.27 -2.87
N HIS A 30 8.34 -10.51 -2.78
CA HIS A 30 8.02 -11.44 -1.70
C HIS A 30 8.58 -11.00 -0.34
N MET A 31 8.05 -11.56 0.73
CA MET A 31 8.46 -11.21 2.10
C MET A 31 9.93 -11.52 2.43
N ASN A 32 10.60 -12.41 1.68
CA ASN A 32 12.04 -12.71 1.81
C ASN A 32 12.50 -12.92 3.25
N TYR A 33 11.70 -13.62 4.06
CA TYR A 33 11.98 -13.87 5.48
C TYR A 33 12.16 -12.56 6.30
N GLY A 34 11.45 -11.51 5.92
CA GLY A 34 11.52 -10.21 6.56
C GLY A 34 12.57 -9.25 6.01
N GLY A 35 13.27 -9.63 4.93
CA GLY A 35 14.25 -8.79 4.22
C GLY A 35 13.75 -8.36 2.84
N GLY A 36 14.49 -7.48 2.18
CA GLY A 36 14.22 -7.09 0.80
C GLY A 36 13.04 -6.14 0.61
N GLN A 37 12.94 -5.13 1.44
CA GLN A 37 11.93 -4.07 1.29
C GLN A 37 12.44 -2.96 0.38
N SER A 38 11.52 -2.37 -0.38
CA SER A 38 11.77 -1.20 -1.22
C SER A 38 10.53 -0.31 -1.25
N GLY A 39 10.73 0.97 -1.42
CA GLY A 39 9.67 1.95 -1.52
C GLY A 39 9.86 2.86 -2.73
N PHE A 40 8.88 3.72 -2.96
CA PHE A 40 8.96 4.80 -3.93
C PHE A 40 8.62 6.13 -3.31
N MET A 41 9.20 7.17 -3.87
CA MET A 41 8.83 8.55 -3.58
C MET A 41 8.74 9.29 -4.90
N ALA A 42 7.68 10.07 -5.07
CA ALA A 42 7.45 10.88 -6.25
C ALA A 42 7.05 12.30 -5.83
N THR A 43 7.54 13.27 -6.56
CA THR A 43 7.20 14.68 -6.38
C THR A 43 7.26 15.40 -7.72
N MET A 44 6.90 16.67 -7.73
CA MET A 44 7.04 17.51 -8.92
C MET A 44 8.51 17.76 -9.24
N ASP A 45 8.82 17.96 -10.52
CA ASP A 45 10.16 18.38 -10.98
C ASP A 45 10.39 19.88 -10.72
N ASP A 46 10.41 20.24 -9.44
CA ASP A 46 10.66 21.59 -8.95
C ASP A 46 11.91 21.58 -8.07
N PRO A 47 12.82 22.57 -8.20
CA PRO A 47 14.03 22.66 -7.39
C PRO A 47 13.79 22.59 -5.88
N THR A 48 12.65 23.08 -5.39
CA THR A 48 12.27 23.01 -3.98
C THR A 48 12.25 21.58 -3.45
N TYR A 49 11.82 20.62 -4.29
CA TYR A 49 11.78 19.21 -3.92
C TYR A 49 13.02 18.45 -4.38
N VAL A 50 13.45 18.69 -5.63
CA VAL A 50 14.55 17.91 -6.24
C VAL A 50 15.87 18.09 -5.50
N LEU A 51 16.17 19.31 -4.98
CA LEU A 51 17.35 19.57 -4.17
C LEU A 51 17.36 18.84 -2.83
N GLU A 52 16.21 18.39 -2.35
CA GLU A 52 16.13 17.61 -1.11
C GLU A 52 16.46 16.12 -1.29
N PHE A 53 16.51 15.64 -2.55
CA PHE A 53 16.93 14.26 -2.80
C PHE A 53 18.43 14.08 -2.51
N PRO A 54 18.78 13.14 -1.60
CA PRO A 54 20.15 12.94 -1.19
C PRO A 54 20.98 12.10 -2.15
N SER A 55 20.34 11.49 -3.15
CA SER A 55 20.96 10.51 -4.04
C SER A 55 21.11 11.05 -5.47
N ARG A 56 21.91 10.33 -6.25
CA ARG A 56 21.91 10.49 -7.71
C ARG A 56 20.58 10.03 -8.26
N LEU A 57 20.02 10.82 -9.16
CA LEU A 57 18.81 10.50 -9.88
C LEU A 57 19.16 10.15 -11.34
N PHE A 58 18.48 9.17 -11.88
CA PHE A 58 18.60 8.76 -13.27
C PHE A 58 17.26 8.97 -13.96
N GLY A 59 17.29 9.37 -15.21
CA GLY A 59 16.10 9.62 -15.99
C GLY A 59 16.25 9.19 -17.44
N ILE A 60 15.17 9.29 -18.18
CA ILE A 60 15.16 9.12 -19.63
C ILE A 60 15.11 10.50 -20.25
N CYS A 61 16.05 10.80 -21.13
CA CYS A 61 16.07 12.03 -21.92
C CYS A 61 16.03 11.73 -23.43
N ARG A 62 15.58 12.71 -24.20
CA ARG A 62 15.67 12.64 -25.66
C ARG A 62 17.13 12.83 -26.07
N THR A 63 17.56 12.08 -27.09
CA THR A 63 18.86 12.29 -27.73
C THR A 63 18.76 13.41 -28.80
N ASN A 64 19.86 13.69 -29.48
CA ASN A 64 19.87 14.60 -30.63
C ASN A 64 19.21 14.02 -31.89
N THR A 65 18.88 12.73 -31.87
CA THR A 65 18.20 12.06 -32.95
C THR A 65 16.69 11.97 -32.63
N GLU A 66 15.85 12.39 -33.54
CA GLU A 66 14.41 12.37 -33.37
C GLU A 66 13.90 10.94 -33.10
N GLY A 67 13.09 10.79 -32.06
CA GLY A 67 12.51 9.49 -31.65
C GLY A 67 13.42 8.61 -30.81
N GLU A 68 14.68 9.00 -30.58
CA GLU A 68 15.61 8.25 -29.73
C GLU A 68 15.63 8.79 -28.30
N TYR A 69 15.80 7.87 -27.34
CA TYR A 69 15.93 8.16 -25.92
C TYR A 69 17.17 7.49 -25.35
N ALA A 70 17.75 8.09 -24.34
CA ALA A 70 18.86 7.55 -23.57
C ALA A 70 18.62 7.69 -22.08
N PHE A 71 19.22 6.80 -21.30
CA PHE A 71 19.37 7.02 -19.85
C PHE A 71 20.41 8.10 -19.61
N ALA A 72 20.08 9.02 -18.72
CA ALA A 72 20.97 10.08 -18.30
C ALA A 72 20.96 10.22 -16.78
N ASP A 73 22.10 10.60 -16.23
CA ASP A 73 22.21 11.09 -14.86
C ASP A 73 21.63 12.49 -14.79
N VAL A 74 20.85 12.77 -13.76
CA VAL A 74 20.39 14.15 -13.50
C VAL A 74 21.58 15.00 -13.12
N ALA A 75 21.63 16.23 -13.62
CA ALA A 75 22.73 17.13 -13.38
C ALA A 75 23.05 17.24 -11.87
N TYR A 76 24.32 17.21 -11.52
CA TYR A 76 24.80 17.17 -10.14
C TYR A 76 24.31 18.34 -9.29
N ASP A 77 24.12 19.50 -9.90
CA ASP A 77 23.62 20.71 -9.23
C ASP A 77 22.13 20.67 -8.91
N ARG A 78 21.40 19.70 -9.42
CA ARG A 78 19.96 19.54 -9.15
C ARG A 78 19.65 18.75 -7.89
N THR A 79 20.60 18.03 -7.31
CA THR A 79 20.40 17.23 -6.11
C THR A 79 21.36 17.61 -5.01
N SER A 80 21.00 17.39 -3.76
CA SER A 80 21.89 17.69 -2.62
C SER A 80 23.16 16.84 -2.62
N PHE A 81 23.14 15.68 -3.24
CA PHE A 81 24.30 14.79 -3.32
C PHE A 81 25.52 15.43 -3.98
N GLY A 82 25.34 16.13 -5.09
CA GLY A 82 26.44 16.77 -5.82
C GLY A 82 26.66 18.22 -5.44
N HIS A 83 25.58 18.99 -5.30
CA HIS A 83 25.62 20.44 -5.13
C HIS A 83 25.90 20.91 -3.71
N LEU A 84 25.35 20.21 -2.72
CA LEU A 84 25.42 20.57 -1.30
C LEU A 84 26.16 19.52 -0.48
N ARG A 85 27.27 18.99 -0.98
CA ARG A 85 27.97 17.83 -0.41
C ARG A 85 28.14 17.89 1.11
N ASP A 86 28.57 19.02 1.66
CA ASP A 86 28.77 19.20 3.10
C ASP A 86 27.45 19.30 3.90
N LYS A 87 26.33 19.52 3.19
CA LYS A 87 24.98 19.63 3.74
C LYS A 87 24.03 18.57 3.15
N ALA A 88 24.57 17.66 2.35
CA ALA A 88 23.76 16.62 1.73
C ALA A 88 23.08 15.78 2.80
N LYS A 89 21.86 15.37 2.49
CA LYS A 89 21.10 14.45 3.34
C LYS A 89 21.77 13.07 3.30
N GLU A 90 21.62 12.33 4.35
CA GLU A 90 22.10 10.96 4.41
C GLU A 90 21.26 10.02 3.54
N TYR A 91 21.91 9.10 2.85
CA TYR A 91 21.22 8.07 2.08
C TYR A 91 22.01 6.77 2.05
N VAL A 92 21.31 5.66 1.79
CA VAL A 92 21.86 4.30 1.94
C VAL A 92 22.49 3.76 0.65
N GLY A 93 22.36 4.46 -0.48
CA GLY A 93 22.86 4.05 -1.79
C GLY A 93 21.81 3.25 -2.59
N THR A 94 22.31 2.35 -3.45
CA THR A 94 21.47 1.59 -4.41
C THR A 94 21.04 0.22 -3.90
N GLN A 95 20.97 0.00 -2.60
CA GLN A 95 20.71 -1.30 -1.98
C GLN A 95 19.38 -1.94 -2.42
N THR A 96 18.39 -1.12 -2.76
CA THR A 96 17.06 -1.59 -3.17
C THR A 96 16.86 -1.62 -4.68
N ALA A 97 17.90 -1.37 -5.47
CA ALA A 97 17.79 -1.30 -6.94
C ALA A 97 17.24 -2.60 -7.55
N LEU A 98 17.66 -3.76 -7.05
CA LEU A 98 17.14 -5.06 -7.52
C LEU A 98 15.62 -5.17 -7.31
N TRP A 99 15.12 -4.69 -6.20
CA TRP A 99 13.68 -4.70 -5.91
C TRP A 99 12.92 -3.72 -6.80
N GLY A 100 13.51 -2.57 -7.12
CA GLY A 100 12.98 -1.65 -8.11
C GLY A 100 12.87 -2.28 -9.51
N ILE A 101 13.87 -3.08 -9.92
CA ILE A 101 13.84 -3.85 -11.16
C ILE A 101 12.71 -4.90 -11.11
N THR A 102 12.56 -5.62 -10.00
CA THR A 102 11.49 -6.61 -9.81
C THR A 102 10.11 -5.95 -9.96
N ALA A 103 9.90 -4.81 -9.33
CA ALA A 103 8.67 -4.03 -9.46
C ALA A 103 8.43 -3.57 -10.93
N GLY A 104 9.49 -3.15 -11.62
CA GLY A 104 9.43 -2.80 -13.04
C GLY A 104 9.02 -3.97 -13.94
N VAL A 105 9.56 -5.17 -13.67
CA VAL A 105 9.16 -6.41 -14.38
C VAL A 105 7.70 -6.75 -14.11
N TYR A 106 7.24 -6.62 -12.87
CA TYR A 106 5.84 -6.83 -12.50
C TYR A 106 4.93 -5.88 -13.30
N LEU A 107 5.22 -4.58 -13.27
CA LEU A 107 4.44 -3.57 -13.98
C LEU A 107 4.43 -3.80 -15.50
N ALA A 108 5.57 -4.19 -16.09
CA ALA A 108 5.67 -4.50 -17.51
C ALA A 108 4.87 -5.75 -17.89
N THR A 109 4.83 -6.75 -17.01
CA THR A 109 4.08 -8.00 -17.22
C THR A 109 2.58 -7.77 -17.10
N MET A 110 2.14 -7.04 -16.09
CA MET A 110 0.73 -6.75 -15.86
C MET A 110 0.17 -5.76 -16.91
N GLY A 111 0.95 -4.75 -17.23
CA GLY A 111 0.50 -3.66 -18.10
C GLY A 111 -0.67 -2.86 -17.49
N PRO A 112 -1.17 -1.82 -18.17
CA PRO A 112 -2.24 -0.98 -17.65
C PRO A 112 -3.52 -1.75 -17.34
N LYS A 113 -3.91 -2.67 -18.21
CA LYS A 113 -5.13 -3.47 -18.03
C LYS A 113 -5.02 -4.44 -16.85
N GLY A 114 -3.87 -5.10 -16.70
CA GLY A 114 -3.65 -5.99 -15.55
C GLY A 114 -3.67 -5.24 -14.23
N MET A 115 -3.10 -4.04 -14.18
CA MET A 115 -3.15 -3.19 -12.98
C MET A 115 -4.56 -2.72 -12.65
N GLU A 116 -5.35 -2.36 -13.66
CA GLU A 116 -6.77 -2.01 -13.52
C GLU A 116 -7.58 -3.21 -12.99
N GLU A 117 -7.44 -4.38 -13.60
CA GLU A 117 -8.17 -5.61 -13.24
C GLU A 117 -7.86 -6.07 -11.82
N VAL A 118 -6.59 -6.04 -11.40
CA VAL A 118 -6.20 -6.37 -10.02
C VAL A 118 -6.76 -5.33 -9.05
N GLY A 119 -6.65 -4.05 -9.36
CA GLY A 119 -7.19 -2.98 -8.52
C GLY A 119 -8.70 -3.07 -8.33
N GLU A 120 -9.45 -3.34 -9.39
CA GLU A 120 -10.90 -3.57 -9.33
C GLU A 120 -11.26 -4.80 -8.49
N THR A 121 -10.53 -5.90 -8.68
CA THR A 121 -10.73 -7.14 -7.90
C THR A 121 -10.53 -6.88 -6.41
N ILE A 122 -9.48 -6.17 -6.04
CA ILE A 122 -9.21 -5.79 -4.64
C ILE A 122 -10.39 -4.97 -4.08
N MET A 123 -10.83 -3.94 -4.80
CA MET A 123 -11.93 -3.10 -4.35
C MET A 123 -13.24 -3.88 -4.19
N GLN A 124 -13.57 -4.76 -5.13
CA GLN A 124 -14.77 -5.59 -5.08
C GLN A 124 -14.74 -6.53 -3.88
N ASN A 125 -13.63 -7.24 -3.67
CA ASN A 125 -13.47 -8.16 -2.54
C ASN A 125 -13.53 -7.41 -1.20
N ALA A 126 -12.84 -6.28 -1.09
CA ALA A 126 -12.81 -5.47 0.14
C ALA A 126 -14.19 -4.90 0.48
N GLN A 127 -14.93 -4.39 -0.52
CA GLN A 127 -16.30 -3.90 -0.31
C GLN A 127 -17.26 -5.04 0.06
N TYR A 128 -17.14 -6.19 -0.59
CA TYR A 128 -17.93 -7.37 -0.26
C TYR A 128 -17.69 -7.81 1.20
N ALA A 129 -16.43 -7.94 1.59
CA ALA A 129 -16.06 -8.31 2.97
C ALA A 129 -16.59 -7.30 3.99
N ALA A 130 -16.37 -6.01 3.75
CA ALA A 130 -16.82 -4.94 4.65
C ALA A 130 -18.36 -4.96 4.84
N GLN A 131 -19.13 -5.13 3.76
CA GLN A 131 -20.59 -5.20 3.82
C GLN A 131 -21.06 -6.44 4.59
N LYS A 132 -20.47 -7.61 4.34
CA LYS A 132 -20.84 -8.85 5.00
C LYS A 132 -20.52 -8.84 6.49
N LEU A 133 -19.33 -8.37 6.83
CA LEU A 133 -18.87 -8.30 8.22
C LEU A 133 -19.63 -7.25 9.03
N ALA A 134 -19.91 -6.10 8.45
CA ALA A 134 -20.71 -5.07 9.11
C ALA A 134 -22.20 -5.42 9.26
N ALA A 135 -22.68 -6.45 8.56
CA ALA A 135 -24.04 -6.97 8.74
C ALA A 135 -24.19 -7.93 9.93
N LEU A 136 -23.09 -8.34 10.56
CA LEU A 136 -23.13 -9.17 11.77
C LEU A 136 -23.71 -8.40 12.96
N PRO A 137 -24.39 -9.06 13.89
CA PRO A 137 -24.99 -8.42 15.06
C PRO A 137 -23.93 -7.66 15.88
N ASN A 138 -24.22 -6.41 16.22
CA ASN A 138 -23.36 -5.54 17.02
C ASN A 138 -21.97 -5.21 16.43
N VAL A 139 -21.76 -5.48 15.14
CA VAL A 139 -20.59 -5.09 14.37
C VAL A 139 -20.96 -3.95 13.43
N SER A 140 -20.05 -3.03 13.21
CA SER A 140 -20.25 -1.95 12.25
C SER A 140 -18.91 -1.48 11.66
N LEU A 141 -18.95 -0.77 10.52
CA LEU A 141 -17.78 -0.03 10.05
C LEU A 141 -17.53 1.16 10.96
N ARG A 142 -16.30 1.34 11.40
CA ARG A 142 -15.90 2.47 12.24
C ARG A 142 -15.89 3.78 11.47
N PHE A 143 -15.55 3.75 10.19
CA PHE A 143 -15.46 4.91 9.32
C PHE A 143 -16.37 4.73 8.11
N SER A 144 -16.95 5.82 7.64
CA SER A 144 -17.83 5.84 6.46
C SER A 144 -17.15 6.33 5.18
N ALA A 145 -15.87 6.76 5.27
CA ALA A 145 -15.13 7.21 4.10
C ALA A 145 -14.86 6.04 3.13
N PRO A 146 -14.77 6.31 1.81
CA PRO A 146 -14.32 5.31 0.85
C PRO A 146 -12.92 4.79 1.20
N PHE A 147 -12.69 3.51 0.92
CA PHE A 147 -11.41 2.85 1.14
C PHE A 147 -11.06 1.93 -0.03
N PHE A 148 -9.78 1.60 -0.19
CA PHE A 148 -9.31 0.73 -1.25
C PHE A 148 -9.38 -0.74 -0.84
N LYS A 149 -8.59 -1.15 0.18
CA LYS A 149 -8.50 -2.54 0.63
C LYS A 149 -8.57 -2.70 2.15
N GLU A 150 -8.36 -1.62 2.88
CA GLU A 150 -8.29 -1.63 4.35
C GLU A 150 -9.50 -0.91 4.93
N PHE A 151 -10.15 -1.55 5.88
CA PHE A 151 -11.30 -1.01 6.59
C PHE A 151 -11.26 -1.41 8.07
N VAL A 152 -11.92 -0.64 8.90
CA VAL A 152 -11.94 -0.86 10.35
C VAL A 152 -13.33 -1.28 10.80
N LEU A 153 -13.41 -2.42 11.47
CA LEU A 153 -14.62 -2.91 12.13
C LEU A 153 -14.62 -2.50 13.60
N ASP A 154 -15.78 -2.09 14.06
CA ASP A 154 -16.08 -1.73 15.45
C ASP A 154 -16.83 -2.88 16.13
N PHE A 155 -16.21 -3.48 17.17
CA PHE A 155 -16.73 -4.57 17.98
C PHE A 155 -17.14 -4.11 19.40
N ASN A 156 -17.16 -2.80 19.68
CA ASN A 156 -17.45 -2.28 21.02
C ASN A 156 -18.79 -2.75 21.61
N LYS A 157 -19.75 -3.09 20.75
CA LYS A 157 -21.10 -3.53 21.16
C LYS A 157 -21.24 -5.04 21.30
N THR A 158 -20.23 -5.82 20.98
CA THR A 158 -20.30 -7.29 21.02
C THR A 158 -20.12 -7.89 22.41
N GLY A 159 -19.57 -7.09 23.34
CA GLY A 159 -19.19 -7.57 24.67
C GLY A 159 -17.89 -8.37 24.73
N LYS A 160 -17.20 -8.52 23.60
CA LYS A 160 -15.90 -9.21 23.48
C LYS A 160 -14.80 -8.25 23.10
N THR A 161 -13.59 -8.57 23.53
CA THR A 161 -12.39 -7.87 23.08
C THR A 161 -11.92 -8.38 21.72
N VAL A 162 -11.21 -7.55 20.97
CA VAL A 162 -10.59 -7.98 19.69
C VAL A 162 -9.60 -9.12 19.93
N GLU A 163 -8.89 -9.12 21.05
CA GLU A 163 -7.97 -10.19 21.44
C GLU A 163 -8.69 -11.53 21.59
N GLU A 164 -9.85 -11.57 22.27
CA GLU A 164 -10.67 -12.78 22.42
C GLU A 164 -11.21 -13.26 21.08
N ILE A 165 -11.69 -12.35 20.24
CA ILE A 165 -12.19 -12.66 18.89
C ILE A 165 -11.06 -13.25 18.04
N ASN A 166 -9.89 -12.62 18.01
CA ASN A 166 -8.76 -13.09 17.20
C ASN A 166 -8.23 -14.45 17.70
N LYS A 167 -8.26 -14.69 19.02
CA LYS A 167 -7.89 -15.99 19.59
C LYS A 167 -8.85 -17.10 19.14
N ALA A 168 -10.15 -16.84 19.16
CA ALA A 168 -11.15 -17.80 18.71
C ALA A 168 -11.08 -18.06 17.19
N LEU A 169 -10.81 -17.03 16.38
CA LEU A 169 -10.55 -17.18 14.96
C LEU A 169 -9.31 -18.03 14.67
N LEU A 170 -8.25 -17.85 15.46
CA LEU A 170 -7.00 -18.60 15.30
C LEU A 170 -7.20 -20.11 15.59
N GLU A 171 -8.11 -20.48 16.50
CA GLU A 171 -8.50 -21.87 16.73
C GLU A 171 -9.17 -22.52 15.50
N GLN A 172 -9.74 -21.69 14.62
CA GLN A 172 -10.29 -22.10 13.32
C GLN A 172 -9.31 -21.87 12.15
N HIS A 173 -8.03 -21.66 12.44
CA HIS A 173 -6.96 -21.37 11.46
C HIS A 173 -7.17 -20.09 10.64
N ILE A 174 -7.89 -19.11 11.20
CA ILE A 174 -8.15 -17.81 10.57
C ILE A 174 -7.39 -16.73 11.33
N PHE A 175 -6.57 -15.96 10.62
CA PHE A 175 -6.00 -14.72 11.16
C PHE A 175 -7.05 -13.62 11.09
N GLY A 176 -7.41 -13.07 12.25
CA GLY A 176 -8.35 -11.96 12.34
C GLY A 176 -7.74 -10.61 11.99
N GLY A 177 -8.50 -9.54 12.20
CA GLY A 177 -8.03 -8.18 11.96
C GLY A 177 -6.96 -7.72 12.95
N LYS A 178 -6.13 -6.76 12.55
CA LYS A 178 -5.16 -6.13 13.45
C LYS A 178 -5.90 -5.40 14.58
N ASP A 179 -5.64 -5.78 15.82
CA ASP A 179 -6.16 -5.08 16.99
C ASP A 179 -5.61 -3.64 17.06
N LEU A 180 -6.51 -2.67 17.09
CA LEU A 180 -6.20 -1.25 17.20
C LEU A 180 -6.35 -0.70 18.63
N SER A 181 -6.82 -1.49 19.56
CA SER A 181 -7.16 -1.02 20.92
C SER A 181 -5.96 -0.47 21.69
N ARG A 182 -4.76 -0.98 21.43
CA ARG A 182 -3.51 -0.52 22.07
C ARG A 182 -2.93 0.71 21.36
N ASP A 183 -2.94 0.71 20.02
CA ASP A 183 -2.35 1.79 19.21
C ASP A 183 -3.27 3.03 19.20
N PHE A 184 -4.59 2.81 19.25
CA PHE A 184 -5.62 3.85 19.22
C PHE A 184 -6.69 3.64 20.30
N PRO A 185 -6.38 3.84 21.60
CA PRO A 185 -7.31 3.55 22.70
C PRO A 185 -8.67 4.24 22.60
N ALA A 186 -8.73 5.40 21.96
CA ALA A 186 -9.98 6.15 21.74
C ALA A 186 -10.97 5.43 20.81
N LEU A 187 -10.55 4.45 20.03
CA LEU A 187 -11.42 3.64 19.19
C LEU A 187 -12.08 2.50 19.96
N GLY A 188 -11.51 2.11 21.11
CA GLY A 188 -11.96 0.94 21.87
C GLY A 188 -11.66 -0.36 21.14
N GLN A 189 -12.61 -1.28 21.14
CA GLN A 189 -12.49 -2.59 20.53
C GLN A 189 -12.72 -2.52 19.01
N CYS A 190 -11.72 -2.02 18.29
CA CYS A 190 -11.71 -1.92 16.84
C CYS A 190 -10.57 -2.74 16.24
N ALA A 191 -10.83 -3.35 15.08
CA ALA A 191 -9.83 -4.10 14.35
C ALA A 191 -9.78 -3.67 12.88
N MET A 192 -8.56 -3.56 12.33
CA MET A 192 -8.33 -3.26 10.92
C MET A 192 -8.21 -4.56 10.13
N TYR A 193 -9.02 -4.68 9.09
CA TYR A 193 -8.98 -5.77 8.11
C TYR A 193 -8.40 -5.26 6.79
N CYS A 194 -7.67 -6.13 6.12
CA CYS A 194 -7.14 -5.90 4.78
C CYS A 194 -7.56 -7.06 3.88
N VAL A 195 -8.25 -6.76 2.79
CA VAL A 195 -8.72 -7.76 1.83
C VAL A 195 -8.21 -7.40 0.45
N THR A 196 -7.59 -8.37 -0.22
CA THR A 196 -6.91 -8.17 -1.50
C THR A 196 -7.41 -9.18 -2.55
N GLU A 197 -6.76 -9.20 -3.71
CA GLU A 197 -7.05 -10.11 -4.83
C GLU A 197 -6.83 -11.60 -4.50
N VAL A 198 -6.01 -11.90 -3.49
CA VAL A 198 -5.74 -13.29 -3.09
C VAL A 198 -6.85 -13.91 -2.26
N HIS A 199 -7.78 -13.11 -1.76
CA HIS A 199 -8.91 -13.60 -0.98
C HIS A 199 -10.09 -13.90 -1.90
N THR A 200 -10.52 -15.15 -1.89
CA THR A 200 -11.72 -15.56 -2.64
C THR A 200 -12.98 -15.17 -1.90
N LYS A 201 -14.10 -15.20 -2.62
CA LYS A 201 -15.42 -15.03 -1.99
C LYS A 201 -15.68 -16.08 -0.89
N GLU A 202 -15.21 -17.32 -1.10
CA GLU A 202 -15.34 -18.41 -0.15
C GLU A 202 -14.55 -18.16 1.14
N ASP A 203 -13.33 -17.61 1.03
CA ASP A 203 -12.52 -17.21 2.18
C ASP A 203 -13.24 -16.14 3.01
N ILE A 204 -13.81 -15.14 2.34
CA ILE A 204 -14.57 -14.07 2.99
C ILE A 204 -15.82 -14.62 3.68
N ASP A 205 -16.60 -15.47 3.00
CA ASP A 205 -17.80 -16.08 3.56
C ASP A 205 -17.45 -17.00 4.76
N THR A 206 -16.30 -17.67 4.72
CA THR A 206 -15.76 -18.47 5.83
C THR A 206 -15.45 -17.59 7.06
N LEU A 207 -14.79 -16.47 6.86
CA LEU A 207 -14.52 -15.49 7.92
C LEU A 207 -15.83 -14.95 8.54
N VAL A 208 -16.81 -14.63 7.70
CA VAL A 208 -18.14 -14.15 8.16
C VAL A 208 -18.84 -15.20 9.01
N SER A 209 -18.81 -16.46 8.58
CA SER A 209 -19.42 -17.57 9.31
C SER A 209 -18.75 -17.80 10.66
N ALA A 210 -17.40 -17.83 10.67
CA ALA A 210 -16.63 -17.98 11.90
C ALA A 210 -16.90 -16.85 12.90
N LEU A 211 -16.92 -15.60 12.44
CA LEU A 211 -17.26 -14.46 13.30
C LEU A 211 -18.69 -14.52 13.81
N SER A 212 -19.65 -14.97 13.01
CA SER A 212 -21.05 -15.15 13.44
C SER A 212 -21.20 -16.18 14.56
N GLU A 213 -20.36 -17.21 14.59
CA GLU A 213 -20.35 -18.23 15.66
C GLU A 213 -19.64 -17.72 16.93
N ILE A 214 -18.64 -16.85 16.77
CA ILE A 214 -17.84 -16.33 17.88
C ILE A 214 -18.58 -15.22 18.61
N LEU A 215 -19.33 -14.38 17.92
CA LEU A 215 -19.97 -13.16 18.46
C LEU A 215 -21.32 -13.47 19.09
#